data_1e65fac00224199eabdc79461f59f48c
#
_entry.id   1e65fac00224199eabdc79461f59f48c
#
_cell.length_a   1.000
_cell.length_b   1.000
_cell.length_c   1.000
_cell.angle_alpha   90.00
_cell.angle_beta   90.00
_cell.angle_gamma   90.00
#
_symmetry.space_group_name_H-M   'P 1'
#
loop_
_entity.id
_entity.type
_entity.pdbx_description
1 polymer ?
#
loop_
_entity_poly.entity_id
_entity_poly.type
_entity_poly.pdbx_seq_one_letter_code
_entity_poly.pdbx_strand_id
1 'polypeptide(L)'
;MRDAVATVHMKCQTCRNENADNAQFCTSCGVSLGSAKASGCRRAIKVWLVGGLVGLGTSMSFIMTHDALTTDLMFDLWEFGITLITPALIAVVVALVTKSRLVIVLAVAYLTLLIPVLGPAFGGTGSEPIWAFAVLGLVGGLVWSTPFALSALLRRRQ
;
A
#
# COMPACT_ATOMS: atom_id res chain seq x y z
N MET A 1 45.67 17.37 -4.88
CA MET A 1 44.50 17.17 -3.97
C MET A 1 43.80 15.93 -4.47
N ARG A 2 43.87 14.82 -3.75
CA ARG A 2 43.15 13.58 -4.11
C ARG A 2 41.80 13.65 -3.44
N ASP A 3 40.76 13.79 -4.23
CA ASP A 3 39.37 13.74 -3.73
C ASP A 3 39.15 12.37 -3.09
N ALA A 4 38.92 12.38 -1.78
CA ALA A 4 38.53 11.20 -1.03
C ALA A 4 37.10 10.84 -1.47
N VAL A 5 36.98 9.98 -2.48
CA VAL A 5 35.71 9.33 -2.82
C VAL A 5 35.29 8.58 -1.58
N ALA A 6 34.22 9.04 -0.93
CA ALA A 6 33.62 8.37 0.18
C ALA A 6 33.09 7.00 -0.34
N THR A 7 33.88 5.96 -0.13
CA THR A 7 33.46 4.59 -0.45
C THR A 7 32.37 4.20 0.53
N VAL A 8 31.15 4.15 0.07
CA VAL A 8 30.03 3.62 0.84
C VAL A 8 30.29 2.12 1.02
N HIS A 9 30.32 1.65 2.26
CA HIS A 9 30.57 0.26 2.60
C HIS A 9 29.30 -0.43 3.04
N MET A 10 28.96 -1.57 2.45
CA MET A 10 27.83 -2.39 2.82
C MET A 10 28.24 -3.40 3.92
N LYS A 11 27.57 -3.37 5.09
CA LYS A 11 27.78 -4.34 6.16
C LYS A 11 27.06 -5.65 5.89
N CYS A 12 27.77 -6.78 6.00
CA CYS A 12 27.19 -8.09 5.92
C CYS A 12 26.31 -8.36 7.16
N GLN A 13 25.06 -8.79 6.96
CA GLN A 13 24.14 -9.06 8.07
C GLN A 13 24.48 -10.31 8.86
N THR A 14 25.26 -11.25 8.31
CA THR A 14 25.64 -12.51 8.94
C THR A 14 26.91 -12.36 9.80
N CYS A 15 27.95 -11.76 9.25
CA CYS A 15 29.25 -11.66 9.97
C CYS A 15 29.66 -10.20 10.30
N ARG A 16 28.84 -9.22 9.95
CA ARG A 16 29.04 -7.77 10.15
C ARG A 16 30.30 -7.19 9.46
N ASN A 17 30.95 -7.96 8.60
CA ASN A 17 32.11 -7.46 7.86
C ASN A 17 31.69 -6.41 6.82
N GLU A 18 32.52 -5.38 6.65
CA GLU A 18 32.29 -4.32 5.66
C GLU A 18 32.78 -4.78 4.28
N ASN A 19 31.92 -4.61 3.28
CA ASN A 19 32.17 -4.98 1.91
C ASN A 19 31.92 -3.79 0.99
N ALA A 20 32.50 -3.79 -0.19
CA ALA A 20 32.22 -2.77 -1.19
C ALA A 20 30.75 -2.78 -1.59
N ASP A 21 30.18 -1.62 -1.94
CA ASP A 21 28.74 -1.43 -2.24
C ASP A 21 28.25 -2.29 -3.44
N ASN A 22 29.18 -2.67 -4.33
CA ASN A 22 28.91 -3.53 -5.48
C ASN A 22 29.21 -5.02 -5.25
N ALA A 23 29.65 -5.40 -4.04
CA ALA A 23 29.97 -6.79 -3.74
C ALA A 23 28.72 -7.68 -3.80
N GLN A 24 28.76 -8.72 -4.64
CA GLN A 24 27.69 -9.70 -4.73
C GLN A 24 27.72 -10.72 -3.60
N PHE A 25 28.91 -10.96 -3.04
CA PHE A 25 29.14 -11.89 -1.95
C PHE A 25 29.98 -11.24 -0.86
N CYS A 26 29.75 -11.61 0.41
CA CYS A 26 30.58 -11.18 1.51
C CYS A 26 31.98 -11.81 1.38
N THR A 27 33.02 -10.98 1.44
CA THR A 27 34.42 -11.43 1.35
C THR A 27 34.85 -12.30 2.52
N SER A 28 34.15 -12.19 3.66
CA SER A 28 34.50 -12.92 4.90
C SER A 28 33.74 -14.23 5.08
N CYS A 29 32.40 -14.26 4.78
CA CYS A 29 31.59 -15.45 5.03
C CYS A 29 30.92 -16.03 3.78
N GLY A 30 31.17 -15.48 2.58
CA GLY A 30 30.64 -15.98 1.31
C GLY A 30 29.13 -15.79 1.09
N VAL A 31 28.39 -15.20 2.04
CA VAL A 31 26.94 -14.98 1.92
C VAL A 31 26.68 -13.95 0.82
N SER A 32 25.65 -14.22 -0.02
CA SER A 32 25.24 -13.31 -1.08
C SER A 32 24.67 -12.00 -0.50
N LEU A 33 25.30 -10.86 -0.82
CA LEU A 33 24.90 -9.52 -0.42
C LEU A 33 23.86 -8.93 -1.39
N GLY A 34 23.82 -9.40 -2.64
CA GLY A 34 22.91 -8.93 -3.67
C GLY A 34 21.43 -9.29 -3.41
N SER A 35 21.17 -10.37 -2.65
CA SER A 35 19.79 -10.80 -2.31
C SER A 35 19.06 -9.80 -1.41
N ALA A 36 19.79 -9.00 -0.62
CA ALA A 36 19.23 -8.00 0.27
C ALA A 36 18.55 -6.85 -0.52
N LYS A 37 19.16 -6.37 -1.60
CA LYS A 37 18.61 -5.27 -2.43
C LYS A 37 17.35 -5.72 -3.17
N ALA A 38 17.35 -6.93 -3.74
CA ALA A 38 16.19 -7.52 -4.42
C ALA A 38 14.99 -7.73 -3.47
N SER A 39 15.24 -8.13 -2.21
CA SER A 39 14.17 -8.36 -1.23
C SER A 39 13.46 -7.07 -0.78
N GLY A 40 14.15 -5.93 -0.75
CA GLY A 40 13.55 -4.63 -0.41
C GLY A 40 12.60 -4.14 -1.49
N CYS A 41 13.02 -4.20 -2.74
CA CYS A 41 12.21 -3.82 -3.88
C CYS A 41 10.95 -4.70 -3.97
N ARG A 42 11.09 -6.01 -3.84
CA ARG A 42 9.96 -6.96 -3.84
C ARG A 42 8.96 -6.66 -2.72
N ARG A 43 9.43 -6.28 -1.51
CA ARG A 43 8.56 -5.90 -0.39
C ARG A 43 7.80 -4.61 -0.69
N ALA A 44 8.47 -3.59 -1.23
CA ALA A 44 7.84 -2.33 -1.58
C ALA A 44 6.77 -2.51 -2.66
N ILE A 45 7.08 -3.26 -3.72
CA ILE A 45 6.11 -3.61 -4.77
C ILE A 45 4.91 -4.36 -4.17
N LYS A 46 5.15 -5.33 -3.28
CA LYS A 46 4.07 -6.05 -2.59
C LYS A 46 3.16 -5.10 -1.82
N VAL A 47 3.70 -4.18 -1.02
CA VAL A 47 2.91 -3.20 -0.25
C VAL A 47 2.09 -2.33 -1.20
N TRP A 48 2.67 -1.90 -2.28
CA TRP A 48 2.02 -1.05 -3.28
C TRP A 48 0.86 -1.77 -3.97
N LEU A 49 1.09 -3.01 -4.45
CA LEU A 49 0.04 -3.82 -5.08
C LEU A 49 -1.09 -4.19 -4.12
N VAL A 50 -0.75 -4.52 -2.86
CA VAL A 50 -1.75 -4.78 -1.81
C VAL A 50 -2.60 -3.53 -1.57
N GLY A 51 -1.98 -2.34 -1.54
CA GLY A 51 -2.71 -1.08 -1.41
C GLY A 51 -3.68 -0.85 -2.56
N GLY A 52 -3.26 -1.08 -3.81
CA GLY A 52 -4.15 -0.99 -4.96
C GLY A 52 -5.32 -1.97 -4.90
N LEU A 53 -5.07 -3.23 -4.49
CA LEU A 53 -6.12 -4.24 -4.33
C LEU A 53 -7.14 -3.84 -3.25
N VAL A 54 -6.66 -3.33 -2.11
CA VAL A 54 -7.52 -2.85 -1.02
C VAL A 54 -8.36 -1.66 -1.48
N GLY A 55 -7.74 -0.71 -2.18
CA GLY A 55 -8.44 0.46 -2.69
C GLY A 55 -9.54 0.10 -3.69
N LEU A 56 -9.23 -0.82 -4.62
CA LEU A 56 -10.22 -1.35 -5.55
C LEU A 56 -11.38 -2.02 -4.82
N GLY A 57 -11.08 -2.93 -3.87
CA GLY A 57 -12.10 -3.62 -3.08
C GLY A 57 -12.97 -2.67 -2.27
N THR A 58 -12.38 -1.66 -1.63
CA THR A 58 -13.09 -0.66 -0.84
C THR A 58 -14.05 0.16 -1.70
N SER A 59 -13.61 0.65 -2.86
CA SER A 59 -14.49 1.44 -3.75
C SER A 59 -15.61 0.60 -4.35
N MET A 60 -15.32 -0.64 -4.74
CA MET A 60 -16.34 -1.55 -5.24
C MET A 60 -17.37 -1.89 -4.17
N SER A 61 -16.93 -2.21 -2.94
CA SER A 61 -17.85 -2.51 -1.83
C SER A 61 -18.72 -1.30 -1.46
N PHE A 62 -18.15 -0.10 -1.51
CA PHE A 62 -18.91 1.12 -1.28
C PHE A 62 -20.10 1.24 -2.24
N ILE A 63 -19.86 1.12 -3.54
CA ILE A 63 -20.90 1.20 -4.57
C ILE A 63 -21.94 0.07 -4.40
N MET A 64 -21.46 -1.17 -4.24
CA MET A 64 -22.39 -2.31 -4.06
C MET A 64 -23.24 -2.17 -2.81
N THR A 65 -22.69 -1.64 -1.72
CA THR A 65 -23.43 -1.40 -0.47
C THR A 65 -24.43 -0.26 -0.68
N HIS A 66 -24.04 0.81 -1.34
CA HIS A 66 -24.91 1.91 -1.69
C HIS A 66 -26.10 1.40 -2.52
N ASP A 67 -25.85 0.73 -3.64
CA ASP A 67 -26.92 0.27 -4.55
C ASP A 67 -27.83 -0.79 -3.91
N ALA A 68 -27.31 -1.56 -2.95
CA ALA A 68 -28.10 -2.59 -2.28
C ALA A 68 -28.96 -2.06 -1.14
N LEU A 69 -28.55 -0.99 -0.48
CA LEU A 69 -29.18 -0.48 0.74
C LEU A 69 -30.02 0.78 0.49
N THR A 70 -29.55 1.69 -0.35
CA THR A 70 -30.24 2.97 -0.62
C THR A 70 -31.37 2.79 -1.61
N THR A 71 -32.60 3.05 -1.15
CA THR A 71 -33.80 3.03 -2.00
C THR A 71 -34.27 4.44 -2.41
N ASP A 72 -33.85 5.46 -1.71
CA ASP A 72 -34.31 6.86 -1.83
C ASP A 72 -33.21 7.86 -2.19
N LEU A 73 -32.00 7.38 -2.56
CA LEU A 73 -30.81 8.20 -2.89
C LEU A 73 -30.27 9.02 -1.71
N MET A 74 -30.74 8.78 -0.49
CA MET A 74 -30.26 9.41 0.73
C MET A 74 -29.58 8.37 1.62
N PHE A 75 -28.46 8.72 2.25
CA PHE A 75 -27.80 7.85 3.22
C PHE A 75 -28.40 8.03 4.61
N ASP A 76 -29.06 6.99 5.10
CA ASP A 76 -29.41 6.89 6.50
C ASP A 76 -28.19 6.62 7.39
N LEU A 77 -28.29 7.01 8.66
CA LEU A 77 -27.18 6.86 9.63
C LEU A 77 -26.70 5.39 9.78
N TRP A 78 -27.62 4.44 9.71
CA TRP A 78 -27.32 3.01 9.82
C TRP A 78 -26.66 2.46 8.54
N GLU A 79 -27.05 2.94 7.36
CA GLU A 79 -26.45 2.60 6.07
C GLU A 79 -25.00 3.12 6.01
N PHE A 80 -24.79 4.35 6.49
CA PHE A 80 -23.45 4.90 6.66
C PHE A 80 -22.60 4.05 7.61
N GLY A 81 -23.20 3.54 8.71
CA GLY A 81 -22.53 2.64 9.64
C GLY A 81 -22.06 1.34 8.97
N ILE A 82 -22.90 0.70 8.15
CA ILE A 82 -22.54 -0.49 7.38
C ILE A 82 -21.42 -0.18 6.38
N THR A 83 -21.53 0.95 5.69
CA THR A 83 -20.54 1.40 4.73
C THR A 83 -19.14 1.63 5.36
N LEU A 84 -19.10 2.01 6.64
CA LEU A 84 -17.83 2.12 7.39
C LEU A 84 -17.26 0.77 7.82
N ILE A 85 -18.08 -0.26 7.98
CA ILE A 85 -17.62 -1.60 8.39
C ILE A 85 -16.99 -2.35 7.21
N THR A 86 -17.54 -2.21 6.01
CA THR A 86 -17.10 -2.97 4.83
C THR A 86 -15.60 -2.79 4.48
N PRO A 87 -14.99 -1.58 4.51
CA PRO A 87 -13.56 -1.41 4.30
C PRO A 87 -12.70 -2.14 5.35
N ALA A 88 -13.18 -2.18 6.61
CA ALA A 88 -12.46 -2.91 7.66
C ALA A 88 -12.46 -4.42 7.39
N LEU A 89 -13.58 -5.00 6.96
CA LEU A 89 -13.67 -6.41 6.60
C LEU A 89 -12.74 -6.74 5.42
N ILE A 90 -12.75 -5.91 4.37
CA ILE A 90 -11.86 -6.06 3.22
C ILE A 90 -10.40 -5.99 3.67
N ALA A 91 -10.05 -5.01 4.50
CA ALA A 91 -8.70 -4.85 5.01
C ALA A 91 -8.24 -6.08 5.81
N VAL A 92 -9.11 -6.65 6.64
CA VAL A 92 -8.81 -7.88 7.40
C VAL A 92 -8.56 -9.04 6.44
N VAL A 93 -9.48 -9.30 5.50
CA VAL A 93 -9.35 -10.40 4.53
C VAL A 93 -8.06 -10.25 3.72
N VAL A 94 -7.81 -9.07 3.16
CA VAL A 94 -6.60 -8.82 2.37
C VAL A 94 -5.34 -8.95 3.22
N ALA A 95 -5.33 -8.46 4.47
CA ALA A 95 -4.19 -8.58 5.36
C ALA A 95 -3.87 -10.05 5.69
N LEU A 96 -4.90 -10.88 5.94
CA LEU A 96 -4.74 -12.31 6.20
C LEU A 96 -4.19 -13.06 4.97
N VAL A 97 -4.80 -12.86 3.81
CA VAL A 97 -4.39 -13.53 2.55
C VAL A 97 -2.97 -13.13 2.14
N THR A 98 -2.66 -11.84 2.21
CA THR A 98 -1.35 -11.33 1.77
C THR A 98 -0.28 -11.37 2.84
N LYS A 99 -0.63 -11.75 4.09
CA LYS A 99 0.25 -11.70 5.26
C LYS A 99 0.88 -10.30 5.43
N SER A 100 0.08 -9.27 5.24
CA SER A 100 0.47 -7.86 5.35
C SER A 100 0.14 -7.31 6.74
N ARG A 101 0.72 -6.16 7.11
CA ARG A 101 0.43 -5.51 8.40
C ARG A 101 -0.96 -4.90 8.36
N LEU A 102 -1.88 -5.43 9.16
CA LEU A 102 -3.29 -5.01 9.20
C LEU A 102 -3.45 -3.49 9.36
N VAL A 103 -2.66 -2.85 10.22
CA VAL A 103 -2.74 -1.40 10.46
C VAL A 103 -2.49 -0.58 9.18
N ILE A 104 -1.52 -0.99 8.35
CA ILE A 104 -1.24 -0.30 7.09
C ILE A 104 -2.40 -0.50 6.11
N VAL A 105 -2.91 -1.72 6.02
CA VAL A 105 -4.01 -2.07 5.11
C VAL A 105 -5.29 -1.35 5.51
N LEU A 106 -5.61 -1.26 6.80
CA LEU A 106 -6.72 -0.47 7.35
C LEU A 106 -6.58 1.01 7.03
N ALA A 107 -5.40 1.60 7.27
CA ALA A 107 -5.16 3.00 6.95
C ALA A 107 -5.40 3.28 5.46
N VAL A 108 -4.90 2.44 4.56
CA VAL A 108 -5.12 2.59 3.11
C VAL A 108 -6.60 2.43 2.75
N ALA A 109 -7.31 1.47 3.35
CA ALA A 109 -8.73 1.24 3.09
C ALA A 109 -9.57 2.48 3.45
N TYR A 110 -9.40 3.02 4.66
CA TYR A 110 -10.17 4.20 5.11
C TYR A 110 -9.77 5.48 4.38
N LEU A 111 -8.49 5.69 4.07
CA LEU A 111 -8.05 6.82 3.25
C LEU A 111 -8.63 6.74 1.82
N THR A 112 -8.75 5.54 1.26
CA THR A 112 -9.37 5.34 -0.05
C THR A 112 -10.88 5.56 0.00
N LEU A 113 -11.55 5.17 1.10
CA LEU A 113 -12.98 5.43 1.30
C LEU A 113 -13.33 6.92 1.27
N LEU A 114 -12.39 7.80 1.68
CA LEU A 114 -12.62 9.25 1.60
C LEU A 114 -12.84 9.73 0.17
N ILE A 115 -12.32 9.04 -0.84
CA ILE A 115 -12.44 9.45 -2.25
C ILE A 115 -13.91 9.46 -2.70
N PRO A 116 -14.67 8.34 -2.63
CA PRO A 116 -16.08 8.35 -3.00
C PRO A 116 -16.95 9.18 -2.04
N VAL A 117 -16.64 9.21 -0.74
CA VAL A 117 -17.40 10.00 0.25
C VAL A 117 -17.28 11.51 0.00
N LEU A 118 -16.11 11.97 -0.43
CA LEU A 118 -15.87 13.38 -0.78
C LEU A 118 -16.19 13.71 -2.24
N GLY A 119 -16.51 12.70 -3.06
CA GLY A 119 -16.83 12.87 -4.49
C GLY A 119 -17.84 13.98 -4.76
N PRO A 120 -18.99 14.05 -4.08
CA PRO A 120 -19.97 15.12 -4.25
C PRO A 120 -19.42 16.52 -3.96
N ALA A 121 -18.50 16.65 -3.00
CA ALA A 121 -17.85 17.94 -2.69
C ALA A 121 -16.93 18.43 -3.82
N PHE A 122 -16.46 17.52 -4.69
CA PHE A 122 -15.62 17.81 -5.84
C PHE A 122 -16.39 17.77 -7.19
N GLY A 123 -17.72 17.82 -7.14
CA GLY A 123 -18.57 17.88 -8.33
C GLY A 123 -18.95 16.52 -8.91
N GLY A 124 -18.76 15.45 -8.16
CA GLY A 124 -19.31 14.13 -8.51
C GLY A 124 -20.84 14.17 -8.50
N THR A 125 -21.48 13.67 -9.54
CA THR A 125 -22.95 13.71 -9.70
C THR A 125 -23.65 12.46 -9.16
N GLY A 126 -22.87 11.43 -8.76
CA GLY A 126 -23.40 10.12 -8.34
C GLY A 126 -23.87 9.24 -9.51
N SER A 127 -23.82 9.76 -10.75
CA SER A 127 -24.18 9.03 -11.97
C SER A 127 -22.96 8.47 -12.72
N GLU A 128 -21.79 8.52 -12.10
CA GLU A 128 -20.56 8.01 -12.71
C GLU A 128 -20.63 6.48 -12.90
N PRO A 129 -20.08 5.97 -14.00
CA PRO A 129 -20.11 4.55 -14.28
C PRO A 129 -19.28 3.76 -13.26
N ILE A 130 -19.71 2.55 -12.90
CA ILE A 130 -19.06 1.68 -11.89
C ILE A 130 -17.55 1.51 -12.11
N TRP A 131 -17.10 1.44 -13.36
CA TRP A 131 -15.68 1.32 -13.67
C TRP A 131 -14.87 2.54 -13.24
N ALA A 132 -15.46 3.74 -13.19
CA ALA A 132 -14.77 4.95 -12.72
C ALA A 132 -14.42 4.82 -11.23
N PHE A 133 -15.33 4.29 -10.42
CA PHE A 133 -15.06 4.00 -9.00
C PHE A 133 -13.99 2.91 -8.82
N ALA A 134 -13.99 1.89 -9.70
CA ALA A 134 -12.94 0.87 -9.71
C ALA A 134 -11.56 1.48 -9.95
N VAL A 135 -11.44 2.34 -10.97
CA VAL A 135 -10.19 3.02 -11.31
C VAL A 135 -9.77 3.99 -10.19
N LEU A 136 -10.70 4.81 -9.69
CA LEU A 136 -10.43 5.73 -8.58
C LEU A 136 -9.97 4.99 -7.32
N GLY A 137 -10.63 3.90 -6.97
CA GLY A 137 -10.23 3.06 -5.84
C GLY A 137 -8.86 2.44 -6.02
N LEU A 138 -8.57 1.90 -7.21
CA LEU A 138 -7.26 1.35 -7.52
C LEU A 138 -6.16 2.41 -7.41
N VAL A 139 -6.34 3.55 -8.08
CA VAL A 139 -5.38 4.66 -8.06
C VAL A 139 -5.23 5.22 -6.66
N GLY A 140 -6.33 5.45 -5.95
CA GLY A 140 -6.30 5.92 -4.56
C GLY A 140 -5.53 4.98 -3.66
N GLY A 141 -5.80 3.67 -3.72
CA GLY A 141 -5.07 2.66 -2.96
C GLY A 141 -3.57 2.62 -3.27
N LEU A 142 -3.18 2.77 -4.53
CA LEU A 142 -1.78 2.88 -4.95
C LEU A 142 -1.13 4.15 -4.39
N VAL A 143 -1.79 5.29 -4.50
CA VAL A 143 -1.29 6.60 -4.01
C VAL A 143 -1.10 6.55 -2.49
N TRP A 144 -2.12 6.12 -1.73
CA TRP A 144 -2.05 6.06 -0.27
C TRP A 144 -1.07 5.00 0.26
N SER A 145 -0.79 3.95 -0.50
CA SER A 145 0.22 2.95 -0.13
C SER A 145 1.65 3.38 -0.44
N THR A 146 1.86 4.40 -1.28
CA THR A 146 3.18 4.87 -1.70
C THR A 146 4.12 5.25 -0.54
N PRO A 147 3.70 6.04 0.49
CA PRO A 147 4.59 6.37 1.60
C PRO A 147 5.03 5.13 2.40
N PHE A 148 4.17 4.12 2.52
CA PHE A 148 4.52 2.85 3.19
C PHE A 148 5.47 2.01 2.35
N ALA A 149 5.31 1.98 1.03
CA ALA A 149 6.23 1.33 0.10
C ALA A 149 7.61 1.99 0.12
N LEU A 150 7.67 3.34 0.10
CA LEU A 150 8.90 4.10 0.21
C LEU A 150 9.59 3.85 1.56
N SER A 151 8.85 3.85 2.67
CA SER A 151 9.40 3.55 3.98
C SER A 151 10.01 2.15 4.06
N ALA A 152 9.43 1.18 3.34
CA ALA A 152 9.96 -0.18 3.25
C ALA A 152 11.30 -0.25 2.48
N LEU A 153 11.52 0.69 1.54
CA LEU A 153 12.81 0.84 0.84
C LEU A 153 13.85 1.55 1.71
N LEU A 154 13.46 2.63 2.42
CA LEU A 154 14.37 3.50 3.16
C LEU A 154 14.88 2.87 4.46
N ARG A 155 14.07 2.09 5.19
CA ARG A 155 14.46 1.43 6.47
C ARG A 155 15.68 0.52 6.37
N ARG A 156 16.22 0.28 5.20
CA ARG A 156 17.43 -0.53 4.99
C ARG A 156 18.72 0.29 4.82
N ARG A 157 18.61 1.61 4.80
CA ARG A 157 19.81 2.48 4.72
C ARG A 157 20.38 2.82 6.11
N GLN A 158 19.72 2.41 7.17
CA GLN A 158 20.18 2.50 8.56
C GLN A 158 20.62 1.12 9.06
#